data_c04a6a764e43d6606d3c4eea7e10337a
#
_entry.id   c04a6a764e43d6606d3c4eea7e10337a
#
_cell.length_a   1.000
_cell.length_b   1.000
_cell.length_c   1.000
_cell.angle_alpha   90.00
_cell.angle_beta   90.00
_cell.angle_gamma   90.00
#
_symmetry.space_group_name_H-M   'P 1'
#
loop_
_entity.id
_entity.type
_entity.pdbx_description
1 polymer ?
#
loop_
_entity_poly.entity_id
_entity_poly.type
_entity_poly.pdbx_seq_one_letter_code
_entity_poly.pdbx_strand_id
1 'polypeptide(L)'
;MKVTVNRKAHFNAAHRLFNKNWSDEQNFEVFGKCSYPNYHGHNYEIIVAVKGEVDPETGFVMNLDELRKIIEVEVEDYLDHKNLNVDIEEFKNINPTAENIVILIWNKIRAKLNSDLELKVT
;
A
#
# COMPACT_ATOMS: atom_id res chain seq x y z
N MET A 1 -10.65 -9.21 -25.52
CA MET A 1 -10.74 -7.85 -24.91
C MET A 1 -10.28 -7.91 -23.48
N LYS A 2 -9.39 -7.02 -23.11
CA LYS A 2 -8.96 -6.89 -21.70
C LYS A 2 -9.95 -6.03 -20.92
N VAL A 3 -10.25 -6.46 -19.70
CA VAL A 3 -11.17 -5.81 -18.78
C VAL A 3 -10.44 -5.53 -17.47
N THR A 4 -10.74 -4.42 -16.83
CA THR A 4 -10.19 -4.06 -15.53
C THR A 4 -11.24 -4.27 -14.44
N VAL A 5 -10.88 -5.02 -13.40
CA VAL A 5 -11.69 -5.16 -12.20
C VAL A 5 -10.99 -4.46 -11.03
N ASN A 6 -11.77 -3.84 -10.17
CA ASN A 6 -11.25 -3.04 -9.06
C ASN A 6 -11.76 -3.59 -7.73
N ARG A 7 -10.90 -3.52 -6.72
CA ARG A 7 -11.29 -3.76 -5.34
C ARG A 7 -10.76 -2.65 -4.44
N LYS A 8 -11.64 -2.10 -3.61
CA LYS A 8 -11.26 -1.11 -2.60
C LYS A 8 -10.97 -1.80 -1.27
N ALA A 9 -10.00 -1.27 -0.56
CA ALA A 9 -9.71 -1.69 0.80
C ALA A 9 -9.23 -0.46 1.60
N HIS A 10 -9.18 -0.59 2.90
CA HIS A 10 -8.72 0.47 3.78
C HIS A 10 -7.98 -0.11 4.97
N PHE A 11 -7.11 0.71 5.55
CA PHE A 11 -6.42 0.40 6.79
C PHE A 11 -6.08 1.68 7.55
N ASN A 12 -5.85 1.55 8.85
CA ASN A 12 -5.39 2.63 9.71
C ASN A 12 -3.93 2.38 10.07
N ALA A 13 -3.10 3.40 9.97
CA ALA A 13 -1.71 3.29 10.38
C ALA A 13 -1.17 4.64 10.85
N ALA A 14 -0.20 4.59 11.74
CA ALA A 14 0.53 5.76 12.18
C ALA A 14 1.87 5.85 11.46
N HIS A 15 2.34 7.06 11.24
CA HIS A 15 3.67 7.28 10.67
C HIS A 15 4.23 8.65 11.06
N ARG A 16 5.50 8.83 10.74
CA ARG A 16 6.22 10.08 10.82
C ARG A 16 7.06 10.23 9.56
N LEU A 17 7.06 11.42 8.98
CA LEU A 17 7.90 11.75 7.82
C LEU A 17 9.08 12.57 8.29
N PHE A 18 10.28 12.05 8.18
CA PHE A 18 11.49 12.76 8.56
C PHE A 18 12.73 12.12 7.94
N ASN A 19 13.79 12.89 7.84
CA ASN A 19 15.11 12.38 7.51
C ASN A 19 15.98 12.47 8.77
N LYS A 20 16.43 11.32 9.26
CA LYS A 20 17.19 11.21 10.51
C LYS A 20 18.56 11.90 10.47
N ASN A 21 19.06 12.23 9.26
CA ASN A 21 20.33 12.91 9.06
C ASN A 21 20.18 14.44 9.04
N TRP A 22 18.94 14.94 9.08
CA TRP A 22 18.65 16.37 9.06
C TRP A 22 18.35 16.90 10.46
N SER A 23 18.51 18.21 10.65
CA SER A 23 18.06 18.89 11.86
C SER A 23 16.55 18.88 11.98
N ASP A 24 16.03 19.12 13.18
CA ASP A 24 14.59 19.23 13.41
C ASP A 24 14.00 20.40 12.61
N GLU A 25 14.73 21.51 12.49
CA GLU A 25 14.31 22.67 11.72
C GLU A 25 14.18 22.34 10.24
N GLN A 26 15.14 21.63 9.67
CA GLN A 26 15.10 21.21 8.26
C GLN A 26 13.98 20.21 8.01
N ASN A 27 13.76 19.27 8.91
CA ASN A 27 12.66 18.33 8.84
C ASN A 27 11.31 19.05 8.86
N PHE A 28 11.15 20.02 9.74
CA PHE A 28 9.92 20.81 9.80
C PHE A 28 9.71 21.66 8.55
N GLU A 29 10.78 22.22 7.99
CA GLU A 29 10.68 23.00 6.74
C GLU A 29 10.17 22.17 5.57
N VAL A 30 10.64 20.90 5.45
CA VAL A 30 10.28 20.03 4.34
C VAL A 30 8.96 19.30 4.59
N PHE A 31 8.76 18.75 5.77
CA PHE A 31 7.63 17.87 6.09
C PHE A 31 6.55 18.53 6.96
N GLY A 32 6.83 19.67 7.57
CA GLY A 32 5.89 20.33 8.45
C GLY A 32 5.52 19.49 9.66
N LYS A 33 4.24 19.50 10.01
CA LYS A 33 3.71 18.73 11.14
C LYS A 33 3.89 17.22 11.01
N CYS A 34 4.06 16.72 9.79
CA CYS A 34 4.32 15.29 9.54
C CYS A 34 5.65 14.83 10.13
N SER A 35 6.56 15.78 10.44
CA SER A 35 7.84 15.48 11.06
C SER A 35 7.82 15.43 12.60
N TYR A 36 6.69 15.75 13.22
CA TYR A 36 6.59 15.73 14.68
C TYR A 36 6.91 14.35 15.25
N PRO A 37 7.69 14.28 16.35
CA PRO A 37 8.30 13.02 16.78
C PRO A 37 7.35 11.99 17.37
N ASN A 38 6.13 12.38 17.74
CA ASN A 38 5.17 11.45 18.38
C ASN A 38 4.23 10.76 17.40
N TYR A 39 4.55 10.82 16.10
CA TYR A 39 3.78 10.19 15.04
C TYR A 39 2.38 10.80 14.89
N HIS A 40 1.68 10.42 13.85
CA HIS A 40 0.28 10.75 13.60
C HIS A 40 -0.34 9.63 12.78
N GLY A 41 -1.65 9.49 12.86
CA GLY A 41 -2.37 8.42 12.20
C GLY A 41 -3.24 8.91 11.06
N HIS A 42 -3.47 8.02 10.10
CA HIS A 42 -4.36 8.24 8.98
C HIS A 42 -5.23 7.03 8.71
N ASN A 43 -6.39 7.29 8.13
CA ASN A 43 -7.17 6.28 7.43
C ASN A 43 -6.69 6.28 5.98
N TYR A 44 -6.15 5.15 5.55
CA TYR A 44 -5.71 4.97 4.17
C TYR A 44 -6.76 4.20 3.38
N GLU A 45 -7.07 4.68 2.21
CA GLU A 45 -7.89 3.96 1.24
C GLU A 45 -7.02 3.53 0.08
N ILE A 46 -7.20 2.30 -0.39
CA ILE A 46 -6.52 1.80 -1.57
C ILE A 46 -7.52 1.27 -2.58
N ILE A 47 -7.17 1.40 -3.84
CA ILE A 47 -7.87 0.78 -4.96
C ILE A 47 -6.88 -0.12 -5.66
N VAL A 48 -7.20 -1.41 -5.73
CA VAL A 48 -6.41 -2.40 -6.44
C VAL A 48 -7.14 -2.71 -7.74
N ALA A 49 -6.51 -2.37 -8.85
CA ALA A 49 -7.04 -2.60 -10.20
C ALA A 49 -6.25 -3.70 -10.88
N VAL A 50 -6.93 -4.74 -11.33
CA VAL A 50 -6.35 -5.87 -12.07
C VAL A 50 -6.96 -5.91 -13.45
N LYS A 51 -6.12 -5.93 -14.48
CA LYS A 51 -6.53 -5.94 -15.88
C LYS A 51 -6.01 -7.19 -16.57
N GLY A 52 -6.86 -7.83 -17.33
CA GLY A 52 -6.50 -9.01 -18.10
C GLY A 52 -7.61 -9.45 -19.05
N GLU A 53 -7.35 -10.54 -19.76
CA GLU A 53 -8.34 -11.17 -20.62
C GLU A 53 -9.41 -11.89 -19.77
N VAL A 54 -10.65 -11.86 -20.24
CA VAL A 54 -11.74 -12.60 -19.61
C VAL A 54 -11.62 -14.07 -19.99
N ASP A 55 -11.53 -14.95 -19.00
CA ASP A 55 -11.56 -16.39 -19.21
C ASP A 55 -12.95 -16.79 -19.71
N PRO A 56 -13.08 -17.41 -20.90
CA PRO A 56 -14.37 -17.76 -21.44
C PRO A 56 -15.10 -18.88 -20.65
N GLU A 57 -14.39 -19.66 -19.87
CA GLU A 57 -14.99 -20.71 -19.04
C GLU A 57 -15.61 -20.18 -17.78
N THR A 58 -14.95 -19.23 -17.12
CA THR A 58 -15.41 -18.65 -15.85
C THR A 58 -16.09 -17.30 -15.99
N GLY A 59 -15.78 -16.56 -17.04
CA GLY A 59 -16.20 -15.16 -17.19
C GLY A 59 -15.39 -14.19 -16.33
N PHE A 60 -14.32 -14.64 -15.72
CA PHE A 60 -13.48 -13.82 -14.85
C PHE A 60 -12.20 -13.32 -15.54
N VAL A 61 -11.79 -12.11 -15.20
CA VAL A 61 -10.39 -11.71 -15.31
C VAL A 61 -9.60 -12.36 -14.18
N MET A 62 -10.15 -12.26 -12.99
CA MET A 62 -9.66 -12.86 -11.77
C MET A 62 -10.82 -13.02 -10.80
N ASN A 63 -10.82 -14.08 -10.02
CA ASN A 63 -11.80 -14.24 -8.94
C ASN A 63 -11.58 -13.13 -7.90
N LEU A 64 -12.59 -12.25 -7.74
CA LEU A 64 -12.49 -11.12 -6.81
C LEU A 64 -12.40 -11.56 -5.34
N ASP A 65 -12.86 -12.75 -5.00
CA ASP A 65 -12.69 -13.28 -3.64
C ASP A 65 -11.24 -13.67 -3.38
N GLU A 66 -10.54 -14.18 -4.37
CA GLU A 66 -9.09 -14.43 -4.27
C GLU A 66 -8.33 -13.12 -4.13
N LEU A 67 -8.70 -12.10 -4.90
CA LEU A 67 -8.08 -10.77 -4.78
C LEU A 67 -8.33 -10.19 -3.38
N ARG A 68 -9.54 -10.33 -2.85
CA ARG A 68 -9.86 -9.90 -1.48
C ARG A 68 -8.94 -10.55 -0.45
N LYS A 69 -8.72 -11.85 -0.57
CA LYS A 69 -7.85 -12.60 0.36
C LYS A 69 -6.39 -12.17 0.27
N ILE A 70 -5.90 -11.91 -0.94
CA ILE A 70 -4.55 -11.39 -1.14
C ILE A 70 -4.40 -10.02 -0.46
N ILE A 71 -5.35 -9.12 -0.67
CA ILE A 71 -5.34 -7.80 -0.05
C ILE A 71 -5.41 -7.91 1.47
N GLU A 72 -6.26 -8.77 2.00
CA GLU A 72 -6.39 -9.00 3.44
C GLU A 72 -5.06 -9.42 4.06
N VAL A 73 -4.41 -10.44 3.51
CA VAL A 73 -3.17 -11.00 4.08
C VAL A 73 -1.98 -10.07 3.84
N GLU A 74 -1.82 -9.58 2.62
CA GLU A 74 -0.61 -8.85 2.22
C GLU A 74 -0.65 -7.36 2.61
N VAL A 75 -1.82 -6.78 2.79
CA VAL A 75 -1.99 -5.36 3.04
C VAL A 75 -2.65 -5.10 4.39
N GLU A 76 -3.90 -5.53 4.57
CA GLU A 76 -4.66 -5.20 5.78
C GLU A 76 -4.01 -5.80 7.03
N ASP A 77 -3.75 -7.09 7.06
CA ASP A 77 -3.12 -7.76 8.22
C ASP A 77 -1.70 -7.25 8.47
N TYR A 78 -1.01 -6.81 7.43
CA TYR A 78 0.36 -6.35 7.53
C TYR A 78 0.50 -4.91 8.00
N LEU A 79 -0.42 -4.02 7.60
CA LEU A 79 -0.31 -2.56 7.82
C LEU A 79 -1.31 -2.00 8.81
N ASP A 80 -2.49 -2.64 8.95
CA ASP A 80 -3.57 -2.09 9.75
C ASP A 80 -3.22 -2.04 11.24
N HIS A 81 -3.50 -0.90 11.86
CA HIS A 81 -3.20 -0.62 13.28
C HIS A 81 -1.70 -0.71 13.62
N LYS A 82 -0.84 -0.50 12.64
CA LYS A 82 0.61 -0.49 12.83
C LYS A 82 1.18 0.92 12.85
N ASN A 83 2.35 1.06 13.47
CA ASN A 83 3.20 2.21 13.27
C ASN A 83 4.18 1.86 12.14
N LEU A 84 4.03 2.49 10.99
CA LEU A 84 4.78 2.14 9.79
C LEU A 84 6.29 2.29 9.97
N ASN A 85 6.72 3.31 10.72
CA ASN A 85 8.15 3.53 10.97
C ASN A 85 8.76 2.48 11.90
N VAL A 86 7.98 1.97 12.85
CA VAL A 86 8.47 1.12 13.94
C VAL A 86 8.22 -0.36 13.68
N ASP A 87 7.02 -0.70 13.18
CA ASP A 87 6.57 -2.09 13.09
C ASP A 87 6.82 -2.73 11.73
N ILE A 88 7.06 -1.94 10.68
CA ILE A 88 7.20 -2.42 9.31
C ILE A 88 8.67 -2.39 8.89
N GLU A 89 9.23 -3.56 8.62
CA GLU A 89 10.64 -3.70 8.31
C GLU A 89 11.07 -2.88 7.09
N GLU A 90 10.26 -2.86 6.05
CA GLU A 90 10.55 -2.13 4.81
C GLU A 90 10.70 -0.62 5.02
N PHE A 91 10.10 -0.07 6.10
CA PHE A 91 10.17 1.35 6.41
C PHE A 91 11.24 1.73 7.46
N LYS A 92 12.12 0.81 7.82
CA LYS A 92 13.23 1.12 8.75
C LYS A 92 14.17 2.18 8.18
N ASN A 93 14.40 2.17 6.87
CA ASN A 93 15.32 3.08 6.19
C ASN A 93 14.66 3.84 5.02
N ILE A 94 13.35 3.75 4.88
CA ILE A 94 12.58 4.42 3.82
C ILE A 94 11.45 5.19 4.48
N ASN A 95 11.27 6.45 4.11
CA ASN A 95 10.19 7.27 4.62
C ASN A 95 8.83 6.69 4.19
N PRO A 96 7.90 6.45 5.12
CA PRO A 96 6.57 5.90 4.78
C PRO A 96 5.62 6.97 4.22
N THR A 97 6.03 7.58 3.12
CA THR A 97 5.18 8.49 2.33
C THR A 97 4.07 7.70 1.63
N ALA A 98 3.04 8.37 1.15
CA ALA A 98 1.98 7.73 0.37
C ALA A 98 2.57 6.99 -0.85
N GLU A 99 3.58 7.58 -1.49
CA GLU A 99 4.28 7.01 -2.64
C GLU A 99 4.99 5.70 -2.26
N ASN A 100 5.74 5.70 -1.18
CA ASN A 100 6.48 4.51 -0.73
C ASN A 100 5.55 3.43 -0.17
N ILE A 101 4.44 3.83 0.45
CA ILE A 101 3.41 2.89 0.90
C ILE A 101 2.78 2.16 -0.31
N VAL A 102 2.44 2.90 -1.36
CA VAL A 102 1.83 2.28 -2.55
C VAL A 102 2.80 1.38 -3.30
N ILE A 103 4.10 1.71 -3.31
CA ILE A 103 5.14 0.84 -3.88
C ILE A 103 5.23 -0.47 -3.10
N LEU A 104 5.25 -0.40 -1.77
CA LEU A 104 5.26 -1.60 -0.93
C LEU A 104 4.04 -2.48 -1.20
N ILE A 105 2.85 -1.88 -1.21
CA ILE A 105 1.60 -2.60 -1.46
C ILE A 105 1.62 -3.26 -2.85
N TRP A 106 2.05 -2.52 -3.87
CA TRP A 106 2.15 -3.04 -5.23
C TRP A 106 3.06 -4.27 -5.29
N ASN A 107 4.24 -4.18 -4.68
CA ASN A 107 5.20 -5.28 -4.68
C ASN A 107 4.63 -6.53 -4.01
N LYS A 108 3.95 -6.37 -2.89
CA LYS A 108 3.35 -7.49 -2.15
C LYS A 108 2.23 -8.16 -2.94
N ILE A 109 1.34 -7.37 -3.53
CA ILE A 109 0.24 -7.90 -4.35
C ILE A 109 0.78 -8.53 -5.64
N ARG A 110 1.73 -7.86 -6.31
CA ARG A 110 2.32 -8.37 -7.56
C ARG A 110 2.89 -9.78 -7.40
N ALA A 111 3.55 -10.04 -6.28
CA ALA A 111 4.14 -11.35 -5.99
C ALA A 111 3.12 -12.49 -5.88
N LYS A 112 1.86 -12.16 -5.66
CA LYS A 112 0.76 -13.15 -5.48
C LYS A 112 -0.16 -13.26 -6.69
N LEU A 113 0.02 -12.44 -7.71
CA LEU A 113 -0.80 -12.46 -8.91
C LEU A 113 -0.12 -13.22 -10.04
N ASN A 114 -0.95 -13.79 -10.92
CA ASN A 114 -0.49 -14.35 -12.17
C ASN A 114 0.21 -13.26 -13.00
N SER A 115 1.33 -13.60 -13.64
CA SER A 115 2.13 -12.66 -14.43
C SER A 115 1.41 -12.08 -15.65
N ASP A 116 0.36 -12.76 -16.13
CA ASP A 116 -0.45 -12.31 -17.27
C ASP A 116 -1.35 -11.11 -16.91
N LEU A 117 -1.55 -10.86 -15.63
CA LEU A 117 -2.40 -9.78 -15.16
C LEU A 117 -1.60 -8.50 -14.98
N GLU A 118 -2.17 -7.38 -15.41
CA GLU A 118 -1.63 -6.05 -15.15
C GLU A 118 -2.17 -5.55 -13.82
N LEU A 119 -1.34 -4.89 -13.04
CA LEU A 119 -1.68 -4.40 -11.70
C LEU A 119 -1.47 -2.91 -11.60
N LYS A 120 -2.47 -2.22 -11.07
CA LYS A 120 -2.36 -0.82 -10.63
C LYS A 120 -2.87 -0.70 -9.21
N VAL A 121 -2.14 0.01 -8.37
CA VAL A 121 -2.56 0.35 -7.00
C VAL A 121 -2.55 1.87 -6.86
N THR A 122 -3.64 2.36 -6.29
CA THR A 122 -3.79 3.80 -6.02
C THR A 122 -4.13 4.00 -4.57
#